data_d00d1484a0b1d9fa81210bd958a5af5c
#
_entry.id   d00d1484a0b1d9fa81210bd958a5af5c
#
_cell.length_a   1.000
_cell.length_b   1.000
_cell.length_c   1.000
_cell.angle_alpha   90.00
_cell.angle_beta   90.00
_cell.angle_gamma   90.00
#
_symmetry.space_group_name_H-M   'P 1'
#
loop_
_entity.id
_entity.type
_entity.pdbx_description
1 polymer ?
#
loop_
_entity_poly.entity_id
_entity_poly.type
_entity_poly.pdbx_seq_one_letter_code
_entity_poly.pdbx_strand_id
1 'polypeptide(L)'
;MPPLTDDAIRLSDGRRLAYAEWGKPQGSCVFLFHGTPHSRVWCPDETVTASSNVRLVTVDRPGIGGSDVLARRTFGAWPSDVVELADALRVEKFGVVGWSAGGPYAAVCAARIPARLTGVSIVCSRHLSQFNIAENPSAGEELETDDREMFELAQRDPNAAALAAADQHREWVQELRNRPEVVLEGYETPAGDRWFFEDEERRRAFLDAVRESMRQGPEAFAWEAIDVWLPWGFRVADIATEVHLWHGAQDPIVERRHVDFIVQTLPNARLTVWNDSGHQGVARHWGEILEAVTAR
;
A
#
# COMPACT_ATOMS: atom_id res chain seq x y z
N MET A 1 -6.52 -1.87 -19.55
CA MET A 1 -7.63 -0.91 -19.90
C MET A 1 -7.55 0.31 -19.00
N PRO A 2 -8.00 1.51 -19.41
CA PRO A 2 -8.07 2.64 -18.48
C PRO A 2 -9.13 2.37 -17.39
N PRO A 3 -9.02 3.04 -16.23
CA PRO A 3 -10.05 2.98 -15.20
C PRO A 3 -11.40 3.50 -15.72
N LEU A 4 -12.49 3.05 -15.12
CA LEU A 4 -13.83 3.56 -15.40
C LEU A 4 -13.97 5.03 -14.96
N THR A 5 -13.31 5.37 -13.87
CA THR A 5 -13.24 6.71 -13.28
C THR A 5 -11.80 6.97 -12.84
N ASP A 6 -11.30 8.16 -13.09
CA ASP A 6 -10.07 8.71 -12.52
C ASP A 6 -10.40 10.14 -12.05
N ASP A 7 -10.66 10.29 -10.74
CA ASP A 7 -11.24 11.50 -10.17
C ASP A 7 -10.66 11.77 -8.76
N ALA A 8 -11.19 12.76 -8.08
CA ALA A 8 -10.83 13.07 -6.71
C ALA A 8 -12.01 13.69 -5.96
N ILE A 9 -12.07 13.41 -4.66
CA ILE A 9 -12.95 14.15 -3.75
C ILE A 9 -12.19 15.29 -3.08
N ARG A 10 -12.93 16.25 -2.52
CA ARG A 10 -12.38 17.21 -1.57
C ARG A 10 -12.77 16.76 -0.17
N LEU A 11 -11.76 16.49 0.65
CA LEU A 11 -11.91 16.12 2.05
C LEU A 11 -12.40 17.32 2.89
N SER A 12 -12.91 17.06 4.09
CA SER A 12 -13.42 18.07 5.01
C SER A 12 -12.36 19.08 5.45
N ASP A 13 -11.08 18.69 5.45
CA ASP A 13 -9.94 19.59 5.73
C ASP A 13 -9.50 20.41 4.51
N GLY A 14 -10.16 20.23 3.36
CA GLY A 14 -9.89 20.93 2.11
C GLY A 14 -8.88 20.25 1.20
N ARG A 15 -8.21 19.18 1.61
CA ARG A 15 -7.32 18.40 0.75
C ARG A 15 -8.09 17.68 -0.35
N ARG A 16 -7.42 17.50 -1.50
CA ARG A 16 -7.86 16.62 -2.56
C ARG A 16 -7.37 15.20 -2.28
N LEU A 17 -8.26 14.21 -2.37
CA LEU A 17 -7.94 12.78 -2.32
C LEU A 17 -8.32 12.16 -3.66
N ALA A 18 -7.31 11.71 -4.41
CA ALA A 18 -7.48 11.14 -5.74
C ALA A 18 -7.69 9.62 -5.68
N TYR A 19 -8.56 9.12 -6.53
CA TYR A 19 -8.88 7.71 -6.64
C TYR A 19 -9.19 7.32 -8.08
N ALA A 20 -9.16 6.02 -8.37
CA ALA A 20 -9.65 5.47 -9.63
C ALA A 20 -10.57 4.28 -9.37
N GLU A 21 -11.52 4.03 -10.28
CA GLU A 21 -12.48 2.95 -10.16
C GLU A 21 -12.35 1.96 -11.32
N TRP A 22 -12.53 0.68 -10.99
CA TRP A 22 -12.43 -0.45 -11.92
C TRP A 22 -13.56 -1.46 -11.66
N GLY A 23 -13.82 -2.30 -12.63
CA GLY A 23 -14.78 -3.40 -12.48
C GLY A 23 -16.23 -2.96 -12.63
N LYS A 24 -17.09 -3.35 -11.70
CA LYS A 24 -18.54 -3.11 -11.80
C LYS A 24 -19.00 -2.06 -10.80
N PRO A 25 -19.59 -0.93 -11.25
CA PRO A 25 -20.03 0.16 -10.34
C PRO A 25 -21.02 -0.28 -9.25
N GLN A 26 -21.77 -1.37 -9.48
CA GLN A 26 -22.75 -1.90 -8.52
C GLN A 26 -22.24 -3.14 -7.77
N GLY A 27 -20.98 -3.52 -7.97
CA GLY A 27 -20.36 -4.65 -7.28
C GLY A 27 -20.02 -4.36 -5.82
N SER A 28 -19.59 -5.40 -5.10
CA SER A 28 -19.04 -5.26 -3.75
C SER A 28 -17.82 -4.34 -3.77
N CYS A 29 -17.82 -3.31 -2.93
CA CYS A 29 -16.74 -2.32 -2.94
C CYS A 29 -15.48 -2.87 -2.25
N VAL A 30 -14.33 -2.69 -2.90
CA VAL A 30 -13.01 -3.03 -2.36
C VAL A 30 -12.07 -1.86 -2.56
N PHE A 31 -11.43 -1.40 -1.49
CA PHE A 31 -10.35 -0.39 -1.56
C PHE A 31 -9.00 -1.08 -1.63
N LEU A 32 -8.18 -0.69 -2.61
CA LEU A 32 -6.79 -1.12 -2.74
C LEU A 32 -5.85 0.01 -2.33
N PHE A 33 -5.00 -0.27 -1.35
CA PHE A 33 -3.89 0.60 -0.94
C PHE A 33 -2.61 0.06 -1.56
N HIS A 34 -2.06 0.83 -2.49
CA HIS A 34 -0.92 0.45 -3.33
C HIS A 34 0.40 0.32 -2.56
N GLY A 35 1.39 -0.33 -3.16
CA GLY A 35 2.78 -0.36 -2.69
C GLY A 35 3.52 0.97 -2.91
N THR A 36 4.83 0.99 -2.69
CA THR A 36 5.71 2.15 -2.94
C THR A 36 6.92 1.68 -3.75
N PRO A 37 7.26 2.35 -4.86
CA PRO A 37 6.56 3.49 -5.49
C PRO A 37 5.40 3.03 -6.39
N HIS A 38 4.18 3.45 -6.09
CA HIS A 38 3.01 3.10 -6.91
C HIS A 38 1.85 4.08 -6.69
N SER A 39 0.77 3.97 -7.49
CA SER A 39 -0.36 4.91 -7.44
C SER A 39 -1.71 4.28 -7.80
N ARG A 40 -2.78 5.10 -7.72
CA ARG A 40 -4.16 4.71 -8.03
C ARG A 40 -4.40 4.20 -9.45
N VAL A 41 -3.55 4.56 -10.42
CA VAL A 41 -3.78 4.24 -11.84
C VAL A 41 -3.42 2.80 -12.22
N TRP A 42 -3.29 1.92 -11.23
CA TRP A 42 -3.01 0.50 -11.43
C TRP A 42 -4.06 -0.40 -10.80
N CYS A 43 -4.48 -1.39 -11.57
CA CYS A 43 -5.30 -2.52 -11.14
C CYS A 43 -4.46 -3.81 -11.21
N PRO A 44 -4.43 -4.66 -10.17
CA PRO A 44 -3.60 -5.88 -10.16
C PRO A 44 -3.90 -6.83 -11.32
N ASP A 45 -5.17 -7.09 -11.60
CA ASP A 45 -5.64 -7.79 -12.79
C ASP A 45 -7.00 -7.24 -13.23
N GLU A 46 -6.99 -6.52 -14.37
CA GLU A 46 -8.19 -5.87 -14.91
C GLU A 46 -9.22 -6.87 -15.41
N THR A 47 -8.78 -8.01 -15.96
CA THR A 47 -9.66 -9.04 -16.49
C THR A 47 -10.44 -9.73 -15.36
N VAL A 48 -9.72 -10.10 -14.30
CA VAL A 48 -10.33 -10.66 -13.08
C VAL A 48 -11.27 -9.65 -12.45
N THR A 49 -10.86 -8.39 -12.32
CA THR A 49 -11.68 -7.32 -11.74
C THR A 49 -12.97 -7.09 -12.55
N ALA A 50 -12.88 -7.05 -13.87
CA ALA A 50 -14.03 -6.85 -14.75
C ALA A 50 -15.01 -8.05 -14.73
N SER A 51 -14.50 -9.28 -14.60
CA SER A 51 -15.33 -10.49 -14.54
C SER A 51 -15.95 -10.72 -13.15
N SER A 52 -15.32 -10.22 -12.09
CA SER A 52 -15.81 -10.31 -10.71
C SER A 52 -16.99 -9.35 -10.47
N ASN A 53 -17.79 -9.63 -9.43
CA ASN A 53 -18.84 -8.69 -9.00
C ASN A 53 -18.30 -7.67 -7.99
N VAL A 54 -17.24 -6.95 -8.40
CA VAL A 54 -16.49 -6.00 -7.55
C VAL A 54 -16.44 -4.62 -8.18
N ARG A 55 -16.60 -3.59 -7.35
CA ARG A 55 -16.23 -2.20 -7.58
C ARG A 55 -14.91 -1.96 -6.88
N LEU A 56 -13.81 -2.04 -7.61
CA LEU A 56 -12.48 -1.77 -7.06
C LEU A 56 -12.22 -0.27 -7.06
N VAL A 57 -11.81 0.28 -5.93
CA VAL A 57 -11.41 1.67 -5.73
C VAL A 57 -9.93 1.67 -5.33
N THR A 58 -9.08 2.18 -6.20
CA THR A 58 -7.65 2.40 -5.93
C THR A 58 -7.43 3.83 -5.49
N VAL A 59 -6.66 4.07 -4.44
CA VAL A 59 -6.56 5.40 -3.81
C VAL A 59 -5.12 5.85 -3.71
N ASP A 60 -4.81 7.07 -4.14
CA ASP A 60 -3.52 7.69 -3.88
C ASP A 60 -3.44 8.16 -2.43
N ARG A 61 -2.40 7.74 -1.73
CA ARG A 61 -2.10 8.26 -0.39
C ARG A 61 -1.72 9.74 -0.44
N PRO A 62 -1.84 10.49 0.67
CA PRO A 62 -1.46 11.92 0.69
C PRO A 62 -0.03 12.15 0.17
N GLY A 63 0.14 13.06 -0.77
CA GLY A 63 1.41 13.38 -1.43
C GLY A 63 1.80 12.47 -2.60
N ILE A 64 1.03 11.43 -2.87
CA ILE A 64 1.24 10.53 -4.00
C ILE A 64 0.28 10.88 -5.13
N GLY A 65 0.75 10.75 -6.38
CA GLY A 65 -0.08 10.91 -7.58
C GLY A 65 -0.91 12.19 -7.56
N GLY A 66 -2.23 12.05 -7.54
CA GLY A 66 -3.18 13.16 -7.56
C GLY A 66 -3.64 13.68 -6.20
N SER A 67 -3.23 13.06 -5.08
CA SER A 67 -3.66 13.44 -3.74
C SER A 67 -2.77 14.53 -3.14
N ASP A 68 -3.40 15.54 -2.52
CA ASP A 68 -2.66 16.62 -1.87
C ASP A 68 -1.78 16.12 -0.73
N VAL A 69 -0.68 16.83 -0.47
CA VAL A 69 0.26 16.51 0.62
C VAL A 69 -0.41 16.71 1.97
N LEU A 70 -0.18 15.79 2.89
CA LEU A 70 -0.47 15.94 4.32
C LEU A 70 0.86 15.90 5.07
N ALA A 71 1.33 17.07 5.51
CA ALA A 71 2.51 17.16 6.35
C ALA A 71 2.29 16.44 7.68
N ARG A 72 3.33 15.75 8.18
CA ARG A 72 3.27 14.95 9.42
C ARG A 72 2.17 13.89 9.41
N ARG A 73 1.87 13.35 8.23
CA ARG A 73 0.89 12.27 8.11
C ARG A 73 1.33 11.09 8.96
N THR A 74 0.37 10.40 9.53
CA THR A 74 0.58 9.15 10.26
C THR A 74 -0.41 8.11 9.74
N PHE A 75 -0.11 6.84 9.91
CA PHE A 75 -1.08 5.78 9.57
C PHE A 75 -2.43 5.99 10.27
N GLY A 76 -2.41 6.49 11.52
CA GLY A 76 -3.62 6.75 12.30
C GLY A 76 -4.58 7.77 11.70
N ALA A 77 -4.13 8.66 10.83
CA ALA A 77 -4.97 9.63 10.12
C ALA A 77 -5.72 9.05 8.92
N TRP A 78 -5.17 7.99 8.30
CA TRP A 78 -5.67 7.41 7.06
C TRP A 78 -7.13 6.92 7.09
N PRO A 79 -7.62 6.24 8.15
CA PRO A 79 -9.01 5.78 8.19
C PRO A 79 -10.05 6.88 8.01
N SER A 80 -9.76 8.11 8.44
CA SER A 80 -10.68 9.24 8.24
C SER A 80 -10.80 9.61 6.77
N ASP A 81 -9.68 9.68 6.04
CA ASP A 81 -9.66 9.95 4.60
C ASP A 81 -10.43 8.85 3.82
N VAL A 82 -10.24 7.58 4.21
CA VAL A 82 -10.94 6.43 3.61
C VAL A 82 -12.45 6.48 3.86
N VAL A 83 -12.87 6.82 5.07
CA VAL A 83 -14.30 6.95 5.41
C VAL A 83 -14.94 8.09 4.64
N GLU A 84 -14.30 9.26 4.54
CA GLU A 84 -14.81 10.37 3.76
C GLU A 84 -14.96 10.00 2.27
N LEU A 85 -13.98 9.28 1.71
CA LEU A 85 -14.08 8.79 0.33
C LEU A 85 -15.24 7.77 0.18
N ALA A 86 -15.35 6.80 1.09
CA ALA A 86 -16.43 5.82 1.06
C ALA A 86 -17.82 6.49 1.14
N ASP A 87 -17.97 7.48 2.00
CA ASP A 87 -19.23 8.23 2.16
C ASP A 87 -19.56 9.06 0.92
N ALA A 88 -18.57 9.72 0.30
CA ALA A 88 -18.73 10.43 -0.96
C ALA A 88 -19.15 9.49 -2.10
N LEU A 89 -18.64 8.26 -2.11
CA LEU A 89 -18.99 7.20 -3.07
C LEU A 89 -20.28 6.44 -2.70
N ARG A 90 -20.92 6.79 -1.58
CA ARG A 90 -22.12 6.15 -1.02
C ARG A 90 -21.91 4.67 -0.72
N VAL A 91 -20.75 4.33 -0.20
CA VAL A 91 -20.36 2.98 0.20
C VAL A 91 -20.42 2.84 1.71
N GLU A 92 -21.32 2.03 2.23
CA GLU A 92 -21.48 1.81 3.67
C GLU A 92 -20.42 0.83 4.20
N LYS A 93 -20.20 -0.28 3.50
CA LYS A 93 -19.21 -1.31 3.86
C LYS A 93 -18.34 -1.69 2.67
N PHE A 94 -17.09 -2.01 2.95
CA PHE A 94 -16.10 -2.31 1.90
C PHE A 94 -15.01 -3.26 2.39
N GLY A 95 -14.43 -4.03 1.48
CA GLY A 95 -13.19 -4.74 1.71
C GLY A 95 -11.98 -3.82 1.60
N VAL A 96 -10.89 -4.13 2.29
CA VAL A 96 -9.61 -3.44 2.11
C VAL A 96 -8.50 -4.42 1.77
N VAL A 97 -7.66 -4.04 0.82
CA VAL A 97 -6.45 -4.76 0.43
C VAL A 97 -5.27 -3.81 0.52
N GLY A 98 -4.26 -4.18 1.30
CA GLY A 98 -2.98 -3.46 1.35
C GLY A 98 -1.87 -4.28 0.72
N TRP A 99 -1.28 -3.80 -0.37
CA TRP A 99 -0.16 -4.46 -1.02
C TRP A 99 1.17 -3.79 -0.66
N SER A 100 2.19 -4.58 -0.30
CA SER A 100 3.53 -4.08 0.02
C SER A 100 3.47 -2.97 1.08
N ALA A 101 3.94 -1.76 0.81
CA ALA A 101 3.83 -0.59 1.70
C ALA A 101 2.37 -0.18 2.01
N GLY A 102 1.38 -0.71 1.30
CA GLY A 102 -0.04 -0.55 1.62
C GLY A 102 -0.52 -1.33 2.85
N GLY A 103 0.27 -2.29 3.34
CA GLY A 103 -0.09 -3.15 4.47
C GLY A 103 -0.45 -2.39 5.76
N PRO A 104 0.37 -1.44 6.26
CA PRO A 104 0.04 -0.64 7.44
C PRO A 104 -1.26 0.16 7.29
N TYR A 105 -1.58 0.61 6.08
CA TYR A 105 -2.82 1.35 5.80
C TYR A 105 -4.06 0.46 5.88
N ALA A 106 -3.97 -0.81 5.44
CA ALA A 106 -5.03 -1.78 5.64
C ALA A 106 -5.15 -2.18 7.12
N ALA A 107 -4.02 -2.36 7.81
CA ALA A 107 -3.98 -2.71 9.23
C ALA A 107 -4.62 -1.63 10.11
N VAL A 108 -4.32 -0.35 9.87
CA VAL A 108 -4.92 0.74 10.65
C VAL A 108 -6.42 0.88 10.38
N CYS A 109 -6.91 0.58 9.18
CA CYS A 109 -8.34 0.49 8.91
C CYS A 109 -8.98 -0.64 9.72
N ALA A 110 -8.36 -1.81 9.78
CA ALA A 110 -8.80 -2.93 10.62
C ALA A 110 -8.87 -2.55 12.12
N ALA A 111 -7.91 -1.74 12.59
CA ALA A 111 -7.85 -1.29 13.98
C ALA A 111 -8.90 -0.21 14.31
N ARG A 112 -9.17 0.71 13.40
CA ARG A 112 -9.91 1.95 13.68
C ARG A 112 -11.33 1.99 13.15
N ILE A 113 -11.61 1.30 12.05
CA ILE A 113 -12.93 1.32 11.39
C ILE A 113 -13.48 -0.10 11.10
N PRO A 114 -13.33 -1.09 12.02
CA PRO A 114 -13.73 -2.47 11.75
C PRO A 114 -15.21 -2.62 11.36
N ALA A 115 -16.08 -1.74 11.86
CA ALA A 115 -17.52 -1.77 11.56
C ALA A 115 -17.84 -1.44 10.07
N ARG A 116 -16.91 -0.78 9.37
CA ARG A 116 -17.04 -0.44 7.94
C ARG A 116 -16.50 -1.54 7.03
N LEU A 117 -15.78 -2.53 7.58
CA LEU A 117 -15.05 -3.52 6.77
C LEU A 117 -15.84 -4.81 6.57
N THR A 118 -15.82 -5.32 5.35
CA THR A 118 -16.30 -6.66 5.00
C THR A 118 -15.18 -7.71 5.11
N GLY A 119 -13.93 -7.32 4.89
CA GLY A 119 -12.75 -8.17 5.01
C GLY A 119 -11.46 -7.35 4.86
N VAL A 120 -10.36 -7.91 5.34
CA VAL A 120 -9.04 -7.27 5.32
C VAL A 120 -8.01 -8.25 4.77
N SER A 121 -7.31 -7.85 3.72
CA SER A 121 -6.18 -8.58 3.14
C SER A 121 -4.91 -7.73 3.15
N ILE A 122 -3.80 -8.32 3.56
CA ILE A 122 -2.46 -7.73 3.51
C ILE A 122 -1.57 -8.65 2.69
N VAL A 123 -1.01 -8.12 1.60
CA VAL A 123 -0.33 -8.90 0.57
C VAL A 123 1.13 -8.49 0.48
N CYS A 124 2.05 -9.43 0.64
CA CYS A 124 3.49 -9.24 0.45
C CYS A 124 4.00 -7.96 1.16
N SER A 125 3.68 -7.80 2.46
CA SER A 125 4.04 -6.62 3.25
C SER A 125 4.96 -6.98 4.41
N ARG A 126 6.10 -6.29 4.54
CA ARG A 126 7.06 -6.40 5.64
C ARG A 126 6.95 -5.27 6.67
N HIS A 127 6.28 -4.18 6.30
CA HIS A 127 6.29 -2.93 7.07
C HIS A 127 5.78 -3.10 8.51
N LEU A 128 4.74 -3.93 8.71
CA LEU A 128 4.19 -4.23 10.04
C LEU A 128 5.17 -4.96 10.98
N SER A 129 6.25 -5.49 10.45
CA SER A 129 7.34 -6.12 11.20
C SER A 129 8.61 -5.26 11.19
N GLN A 130 9.14 -4.95 9.99
CA GLN A 130 10.46 -4.33 9.81
C GLN A 130 10.55 -2.92 10.38
N PHE A 131 9.47 -2.14 10.29
CA PHE A 131 9.48 -0.74 10.73
C PHE A 131 8.66 -0.50 12.00
N ASN A 132 7.98 -1.51 12.51
CA ASN A 132 7.20 -1.41 13.74
C ASN A 132 8.06 -1.65 14.99
N ILE A 133 9.00 -0.75 15.24
CA ILE A 133 9.98 -0.86 16.33
C ILE A 133 9.28 -0.90 17.70
N ALA A 134 8.11 -0.28 17.83
CA ALA A 134 7.35 -0.26 19.09
C ALA A 134 6.86 -1.66 19.52
N GLU A 135 6.53 -2.53 18.58
CA GLU A 135 6.07 -3.91 18.83
C GLU A 135 7.12 -4.96 18.47
N ASN A 136 8.12 -4.58 17.67
CA ASN A 136 9.24 -5.43 17.26
C ASN A 136 10.58 -4.71 17.55
N PRO A 137 11.04 -4.66 18.82
CA PRO A 137 12.28 -3.96 19.15
C PRO A 137 13.52 -4.48 18.42
N SER A 138 13.55 -5.79 18.07
CA SER A 138 14.66 -6.36 17.28
C SER A 138 14.76 -5.77 15.87
N ALA A 139 13.66 -5.29 15.29
CA ALA A 139 13.71 -4.57 14.02
C ALA A 139 14.58 -3.31 14.13
N GLY A 140 14.53 -2.61 15.26
CA GLY A 140 15.38 -1.44 15.51
C GLY A 140 16.87 -1.77 15.61
N GLU A 141 17.23 -3.00 16.02
CA GLU A 141 18.61 -3.48 16.07
C GLU A 141 19.15 -3.83 14.67
N GLU A 142 18.28 -4.23 13.77
CA GLU A 142 18.59 -4.62 12.38
C GLU A 142 18.63 -3.43 11.40
N LEU A 143 18.26 -2.21 11.84
CA LEU A 143 18.30 -1.03 10.96
C LEU A 143 19.72 -0.74 10.47
N GLU A 144 19.85 -0.51 9.17
CA GLU A 144 21.04 0.09 8.58
C GLU A 144 21.31 1.47 9.22
N THR A 145 22.55 1.95 9.11
CA THR A 145 22.96 3.22 9.75
C THR A 145 22.08 4.39 9.29
N ASP A 146 21.83 4.52 7.99
CA ASP A 146 21.07 5.62 7.42
C ASP A 146 19.59 5.57 7.86
N ASP A 147 18.99 4.38 7.92
CA ASP A 147 17.63 4.17 8.42
C ASP A 147 17.52 4.52 9.91
N ARG A 148 18.51 4.17 10.69
CA ARG A 148 18.57 4.51 12.12
C ARG A 148 18.66 6.02 12.34
N GLU A 149 19.53 6.70 11.59
CA GLU A 149 19.65 8.15 11.65
C GLU A 149 18.35 8.85 11.23
N MET A 150 17.70 8.35 10.19
CA MET A 150 16.40 8.86 9.73
C MET A 150 15.31 8.62 10.78
N PHE A 151 15.25 7.43 11.40
CA PHE A 151 14.33 7.14 12.49
C PHE A 151 14.52 8.11 13.67
N GLU A 152 15.75 8.29 14.15
CA GLU A 152 16.05 9.20 15.25
C GLU A 152 15.69 10.65 14.92
N LEU A 153 15.96 11.08 13.68
CA LEU A 153 15.59 12.41 13.19
C LEU A 153 14.07 12.57 13.13
N ALA A 154 13.35 11.58 12.61
CA ALA A 154 11.89 11.61 12.51
C ALA A 154 11.21 11.67 13.88
N GLN A 155 11.75 10.98 14.89
CA GLN A 155 11.24 11.05 16.26
C GLN A 155 11.47 12.43 16.89
N ARG A 156 12.57 13.11 16.59
CA ARG A 156 12.95 14.40 17.17
C ARG A 156 12.34 15.59 16.43
N ASP A 157 12.43 15.57 15.11
CA ASP A 157 11.95 16.64 14.22
C ASP A 157 11.44 16.09 12.89
N PRO A 158 10.15 15.75 12.79
CA PRO A 158 9.55 15.22 11.55
C PRO A 158 9.73 16.14 10.34
N ASN A 159 9.77 17.46 10.53
CA ASN A 159 9.96 18.38 9.41
C ASN A 159 11.40 18.31 8.87
N ALA A 160 12.39 18.26 9.77
CA ALA A 160 13.77 18.07 9.37
C ALA A 160 13.98 16.71 8.68
N ALA A 161 13.34 15.65 9.18
CA ALA A 161 13.37 14.34 8.56
C ALA A 161 12.76 14.36 7.15
N ALA A 162 11.61 15.03 6.95
CA ALA A 162 11.00 15.16 5.63
C ALA A 162 11.91 15.95 4.66
N LEU A 163 12.60 17.00 5.12
CA LEU A 163 13.55 17.73 4.29
C LEU A 163 14.76 16.85 3.91
N ALA A 164 15.31 16.10 4.84
CA ALA A 164 16.41 15.18 4.60
C ALA A 164 15.99 14.06 3.62
N ALA A 165 14.81 13.47 3.81
CA ALA A 165 14.26 12.46 2.91
C ALA A 165 14.00 13.01 1.50
N ALA A 166 13.51 14.25 1.38
CA ALA A 166 13.33 14.91 0.07
C ALA A 166 14.66 15.05 -0.66
N ASP A 167 15.71 15.42 0.04
CA ASP A 167 17.05 15.58 -0.54
C ASP A 167 17.68 14.23 -0.91
N GLN A 168 17.60 13.25 -0.02
CA GLN A 168 18.09 11.90 -0.23
C GLN A 168 17.43 11.22 -1.44
N HIS A 169 16.10 11.41 -1.64
CA HIS A 169 15.36 10.76 -2.71
C HIS A 169 15.22 11.62 -3.98
N ARG A 170 15.79 12.82 -4.03
CA ARG A 170 15.60 13.79 -5.12
C ARG A 170 15.93 13.23 -6.49
N GLU A 171 17.13 12.66 -6.64
CA GLU A 171 17.58 12.11 -7.93
C GLU A 171 16.72 10.91 -8.33
N TRP A 172 16.48 9.99 -7.42
CA TRP A 172 15.67 8.80 -7.66
C TRP A 172 14.22 9.15 -8.06
N VAL A 173 13.56 10.08 -7.36
CA VAL A 173 12.22 10.55 -7.71
C VAL A 173 12.21 11.19 -9.09
N GLN A 174 13.24 11.99 -9.42
CA GLN A 174 13.35 12.61 -10.75
C GLN A 174 13.58 11.56 -11.84
N GLU A 175 14.36 10.54 -11.57
CA GLU A 175 14.56 9.42 -12.50
C GLU A 175 13.28 8.64 -12.74
N LEU A 176 12.55 8.24 -11.70
CA LEU A 176 11.27 7.53 -11.84
C LEU A 176 10.22 8.30 -12.63
N ARG A 177 10.21 9.63 -12.55
CA ARG A 177 9.34 10.48 -13.38
C ARG A 177 9.66 10.41 -14.85
N ASN A 178 10.93 10.33 -15.21
CA ASN A 178 11.43 10.35 -16.57
C ASN A 178 11.56 8.95 -17.16
N ARG A 179 12.04 8.02 -16.36
CA ARG A 179 12.38 6.63 -16.69
C ARG A 179 11.88 5.70 -15.59
N PRO A 180 10.59 5.39 -15.49
CA PRO A 180 10.06 4.55 -14.41
C PRO A 180 10.65 3.14 -14.42
N GLU A 181 11.27 2.70 -15.50
CA GLU A 181 12.00 1.43 -15.63
C GLU A 181 13.12 1.27 -14.60
N VAL A 182 13.65 2.37 -14.07
CA VAL A 182 14.67 2.40 -13.00
C VAL A 182 14.21 1.61 -11.75
N VAL A 183 12.89 1.56 -11.48
CA VAL A 183 12.34 0.76 -10.37
C VAL A 183 12.65 -0.74 -10.51
N LEU A 184 12.92 -1.20 -11.72
CA LEU A 184 13.24 -2.60 -12.01
C LEU A 184 14.75 -2.83 -12.12
N GLU A 185 15.58 -1.78 -12.10
CA GLU A 185 17.04 -1.91 -12.17
C GLU A 185 17.55 -2.60 -10.89
N GLY A 186 18.31 -3.69 -11.05
CA GLY A 186 18.78 -4.48 -9.91
C GLY A 186 17.73 -5.42 -9.29
N TYR A 187 16.49 -5.39 -9.75
CA TYR A 187 15.48 -6.35 -9.31
C TYR A 187 15.64 -7.68 -10.04
N GLU A 188 16.14 -8.68 -9.33
CA GLU A 188 16.17 -10.06 -9.85
C GLU A 188 14.75 -10.64 -9.81
N THR A 189 14.07 -10.58 -10.95
CA THR A 189 12.70 -11.08 -11.07
C THR A 189 12.64 -12.58 -10.80
N PRO A 190 11.98 -13.03 -9.73
CA PRO A 190 11.85 -14.45 -9.43
C PRO A 190 11.02 -15.17 -10.49
N ALA A 191 11.22 -16.50 -10.62
CA ALA A 191 10.54 -17.30 -11.64
C ALA A 191 9.01 -17.14 -11.59
N GLY A 192 8.45 -17.02 -10.38
CA GLY A 192 7.00 -16.83 -10.16
C GLY A 192 6.45 -15.49 -10.64
N ASP A 193 7.30 -14.48 -10.86
CA ASP A 193 6.87 -13.13 -11.25
C ASP A 193 7.24 -12.79 -12.71
N ARG A 194 8.01 -13.63 -13.41
CA ARG A 194 8.44 -13.37 -14.81
C ARG A 194 7.25 -13.11 -15.73
N TRP A 195 6.21 -13.92 -15.63
CA TRP A 195 4.99 -13.79 -16.43
C TRP A 195 4.38 -12.38 -16.36
N PHE A 196 4.55 -11.68 -15.23
CA PHE A 196 4.01 -10.34 -15.05
C PHE A 196 4.81 -9.30 -15.83
N PHE A 197 6.14 -9.35 -15.74
CA PHE A 197 7.02 -8.36 -16.38
C PHE A 197 7.35 -8.70 -17.85
N GLU A 198 7.14 -9.94 -18.31
CA GLU A 198 7.26 -10.37 -19.71
C GLU A 198 6.03 -9.96 -20.54
N ASP A 199 4.89 -9.72 -19.91
CA ASP A 199 3.70 -9.15 -20.55
C ASP A 199 3.85 -7.63 -20.67
N GLU A 200 3.92 -7.13 -21.91
CA GLU A 200 4.17 -5.71 -22.20
C GLU A 200 3.05 -4.79 -21.65
N GLU A 201 1.79 -5.23 -21.68
CA GLU A 201 0.67 -4.42 -21.22
C GLU A 201 0.69 -4.28 -19.68
N ARG A 202 0.90 -5.38 -18.95
CA ARG A 202 1.05 -5.38 -17.50
C ARG A 202 2.25 -4.56 -17.05
N ARG A 203 3.39 -4.79 -17.69
CA ARG A 203 4.63 -4.04 -17.40
C ARG A 203 4.43 -2.54 -17.62
N ARG A 204 3.81 -2.15 -18.73
CA ARG A 204 3.54 -0.74 -19.03
C ARG A 204 2.60 -0.13 -17.99
N ALA A 205 1.47 -0.79 -17.67
CA ALA A 205 0.53 -0.31 -16.65
C ALA A 205 1.19 -0.13 -15.28
N PHE A 206 2.06 -1.07 -14.89
CA PHE A 206 2.86 -0.96 -13.66
C PHE A 206 3.78 0.26 -13.68
N LEU A 207 4.54 0.46 -14.76
CA LEU A 207 5.49 1.57 -14.90
C LEU A 207 4.78 2.93 -15.01
N ASP A 208 3.62 2.99 -15.64
CA ASP A 208 2.80 4.22 -15.69
C ASP A 208 2.32 4.61 -14.28
N ALA A 209 1.97 3.64 -13.44
CA ALA A 209 1.59 3.90 -12.04
C ALA A 209 2.79 4.32 -11.17
N VAL A 210 3.98 3.77 -11.44
CA VAL A 210 5.23 4.23 -10.82
C VAL A 210 5.51 5.69 -11.19
N ARG A 211 5.44 6.04 -12.48
CA ARG A 211 5.63 7.43 -12.95
C ARG A 211 4.62 8.38 -12.31
N GLU A 212 3.34 8.00 -12.30
CA GLU A 212 2.26 8.82 -11.71
C GLU A 212 2.49 9.05 -10.21
N SER A 213 2.99 8.05 -9.47
CA SER A 213 3.23 8.19 -8.02
C SER A 213 4.18 9.33 -7.68
N MET A 214 5.15 9.61 -8.56
CA MET A 214 6.20 10.62 -8.36
C MET A 214 5.87 12.00 -8.94
N ARG A 215 4.65 12.21 -9.49
CA ARG A 215 4.32 13.43 -10.23
C ARG A 215 4.47 14.73 -9.43
N GLN A 216 4.30 14.69 -8.10
CA GLN A 216 4.41 15.87 -7.23
C GLN A 216 5.84 16.18 -6.78
N GLY A 217 6.79 15.27 -7.07
CA GLY A 217 8.20 15.49 -6.78
C GLY A 217 8.65 15.01 -5.39
N PRO A 218 9.94 15.24 -5.06
CA PRO A 218 10.56 14.66 -3.88
C PRO A 218 10.01 15.22 -2.56
N GLU A 219 9.60 16.48 -2.53
CA GLU A 219 9.07 17.12 -1.31
C GLU A 219 7.72 16.50 -0.90
N ALA A 220 6.89 16.10 -1.86
CA ALA A 220 5.64 15.40 -1.60
C ALA A 220 5.89 13.94 -1.20
N PHE A 221 6.80 13.26 -1.90
CA PHE A 221 7.19 11.88 -1.61
C PHE A 221 7.87 11.72 -0.24
N ALA A 222 8.58 12.74 0.23
CA ALA A 222 9.31 12.70 1.49
C ALA A 222 8.46 12.29 2.70
N TRP A 223 7.19 12.72 2.75
CA TRP A 223 6.27 12.33 3.82
C TRP A 223 5.87 10.86 3.74
N GLU A 224 5.82 10.27 2.56
CA GLU A 224 5.67 8.83 2.36
C GLU A 224 6.90 8.07 2.87
N ALA A 225 8.11 8.58 2.56
CA ALA A 225 9.35 7.93 2.91
C ALA A 225 9.59 7.85 4.43
N ILE A 226 9.05 8.82 5.19
CA ILE A 226 9.26 8.88 6.65
C ILE A 226 8.06 8.42 7.49
N ASP A 227 6.88 8.16 6.91
CA ASP A 227 5.69 7.82 7.70
C ASP A 227 5.86 6.54 8.54
N VAL A 228 6.67 5.61 8.06
CA VAL A 228 7.02 4.39 8.79
C VAL A 228 7.77 4.65 10.09
N TRP A 229 8.46 5.79 10.18
CA TRP A 229 9.25 6.23 11.33
C TRP A 229 8.46 7.08 12.31
N LEU A 230 7.27 7.57 11.91
CA LEU A 230 6.41 8.38 12.77
C LEU A 230 5.56 7.48 13.69
N PRO A 231 4.99 8.03 14.79
CA PRO A 231 4.08 7.26 15.63
C PRO A 231 2.90 6.71 14.81
N TRP A 232 2.71 5.39 14.83
CA TRP A 232 1.69 4.71 14.02
C TRP A 232 0.25 5.00 14.48
N GLY A 233 0.06 5.35 15.77
CA GLY A 233 -1.25 5.67 16.34
C GLY A 233 -2.15 4.45 16.57
N PHE A 234 -1.65 3.23 16.36
CA PHE A 234 -2.33 1.97 16.68
C PHE A 234 -1.28 0.89 16.97
N ARG A 235 -1.72 -0.24 17.53
CA ARG A 235 -0.89 -1.42 17.71
C ARG A 235 -1.45 -2.57 16.89
N VAL A 236 -0.56 -3.32 16.23
CA VAL A 236 -0.92 -4.52 15.45
C VAL A 236 -1.55 -5.58 16.34
N ALA A 237 -1.03 -5.73 17.56
CA ALA A 237 -1.55 -6.67 18.56
C ALA A 237 -3.00 -6.36 19.03
N ASP A 238 -3.48 -5.13 18.85
CA ASP A 238 -4.83 -4.72 19.26
C ASP A 238 -5.88 -4.89 18.14
N ILE A 239 -5.49 -5.36 16.95
CA ILE A 239 -6.41 -5.59 15.83
C ILE A 239 -7.22 -6.85 16.08
N ALA A 240 -8.50 -6.68 16.48
CA ALA A 240 -9.42 -7.78 16.74
C ALA A 240 -10.08 -8.35 15.46
N THR A 241 -10.07 -7.58 14.36
CA THR A 241 -10.60 -8.00 13.05
C THR A 241 -9.74 -9.11 12.47
N GLU A 242 -10.37 -10.13 11.86
CA GLU A 242 -9.62 -11.14 11.12
C GLU A 242 -8.87 -10.49 9.94
N VAL A 243 -7.58 -10.76 9.83
CA VAL A 243 -6.71 -10.27 8.76
C VAL A 243 -6.16 -11.46 7.97
N HIS A 244 -6.42 -11.49 6.68
CA HIS A 244 -5.83 -12.48 5.80
C HIS A 244 -4.50 -11.96 5.24
N LEU A 245 -3.42 -12.60 5.63
CA LEU A 245 -2.07 -12.35 5.14
C LEU A 245 -1.79 -13.25 3.93
N TRP A 246 -1.21 -12.67 2.89
CA TRP A 246 -0.85 -13.37 1.66
C TRP A 246 0.61 -13.13 1.35
N HIS A 247 1.33 -14.19 1.00
CA HIS A 247 2.76 -14.10 0.77
C HIS A 247 3.20 -15.02 -0.39
N GLY A 248 4.03 -14.47 -1.28
CA GLY A 248 4.70 -15.25 -2.32
C GLY A 248 5.98 -15.89 -1.75
N ALA A 249 6.10 -17.21 -1.82
CA ALA A 249 7.27 -17.91 -1.31
C ALA A 249 8.58 -17.55 -2.03
N GLN A 250 8.48 -16.97 -3.25
CA GLN A 250 9.61 -16.51 -4.05
C GLN A 250 9.81 -14.98 -3.95
N ASP A 251 9.19 -14.31 -2.99
CA ASP A 251 9.29 -12.85 -2.84
C ASP A 251 10.70 -12.45 -2.34
N PRO A 252 11.51 -11.75 -3.17
CA PRO A 252 12.86 -11.34 -2.79
C PRO A 252 12.87 -10.05 -1.96
N ILE A 253 11.73 -9.35 -1.87
CA ILE A 253 11.59 -8.07 -1.15
C ILE A 253 11.13 -8.30 0.28
N VAL A 254 10.21 -9.26 0.47
CA VAL A 254 9.60 -9.57 1.77
C VAL A 254 10.05 -10.95 2.23
N GLU A 255 10.99 -10.97 3.16
CA GLU A 255 11.43 -12.22 3.76
C GLU A 255 10.33 -12.87 4.61
N ARG A 256 10.27 -14.17 4.59
CA ARG A 256 9.27 -14.96 5.32
C ARG A 256 9.23 -14.65 6.83
N ARG A 257 10.37 -14.34 7.45
CA ARG A 257 10.46 -14.00 8.89
C ARG A 257 9.58 -12.80 9.26
N HIS A 258 9.43 -11.81 8.36
CA HIS A 258 8.56 -10.65 8.60
C HIS A 258 7.09 -11.05 8.63
N VAL A 259 6.68 -11.94 7.74
CA VAL A 259 5.31 -12.45 7.70
C VAL A 259 5.00 -13.30 8.93
N ASP A 260 5.93 -14.17 9.33
CA ASP A 260 5.80 -15.01 10.54
C ASP A 260 5.64 -14.15 11.81
N PHE A 261 6.39 -13.04 11.92
CA PHE A 261 6.22 -12.07 13.00
C PHE A 261 4.80 -11.47 13.02
N ILE A 262 4.30 -11.05 11.86
CA ILE A 262 2.96 -10.45 11.75
C ILE A 262 1.89 -11.48 12.16
N VAL A 263 2.01 -12.73 11.69
CA VAL A 263 1.11 -13.83 12.08
C VAL A 263 1.09 -14.06 13.59
N GLN A 264 2.26 -13.99 14.23
CA GLN A 264 2.37 -14.18 15.69
C GLN A 264 1.83 -12.98 16.48
N THR A 265 1.86 -11.78 15.90
CA THR A 265 1.45 -10.55 16.57
C THR A 265 -0.05 -10.29 16.44
N LEU A 266 -0.65 -10.61 15.29
CA LEU A 266 -2.08 -10.43 15.04
C LEU A 266 -2.90 -11.49 15.77
N PRO A 267 -3.88 -11.12 16.62
CA PRO A 267 -4.72 -12.09 17.35
C PRO A 267 -5.53 -13.03 16.44
N ASN A 268 -5.99 -12.52 15.29
CA ASN A 268 -6.82 -13.24 14.33
C ASN A 268 -6.19 -13.19 12.93
N ALA A 269 -5.01 -13.79 12.78
CA ALA A 269 -4.33 -13.88 11.49
C ALA A 269 -4.68 -15.18 10.76
N ARG A 270 -4.96 -15.07 9.46
CA ARG A 270 -4.96 -16.20 8.54
C ARG A 270 -3.84 -15.99 7.53
N LEU A 271 -3.01 -17.01 7.25
CA LEU A 271 -1.92 -16.92 6.29
C LEU A 271 -2.13 -17.87 5.12
N THR A 272 -1.99 -17.35 3.91
CA THR A 272 -1.83 -18.14 2.69
C THR A 272 -0.46 -17.84 2.09
N VAL A 273 0.26 -18.90 1.71
CA VAL A 273 1.55 -18.80 1.03
C VAL A 273 1.45 -19.42 -0.35
N TRP A 274 1.79 -18.64 -1.37
CA TRP A 274 1.83 -19.08 -2.78
C TRP A 274 3.25 -19.54 -3.14
N ASN A 275 3.39 -20.81 -3.46
CA ASN A 275 4.70 -21.39 -3.82
C ASN A 275 5.19 -20.98 -5.22
N ASP A 276 4.29 -20.52 -6.07
CA ASP A 276 4.48 -20.18 -7.47
C ASP A 276 4.60 -18.68 -7.75
N SER A 277 4.69 -17.85 -6.72
CA SER A 277 4.67 -16.39 -6.84
C SER A 277 5.72 -15.71 -5.96
N GLY A 278 6.18 -14.56 -6.40
CA GLY A 278 6.98 -13.60 -5.63
C GLY A 278 6.15 -12.39 -5.20
N HIS A 279 6.72 -11.20 -5.31
CA HIS A 279 6.10 -9.94 -4.88
C HIS A 279 4.86 -9.55 -5.70
N GLN A 280 4.79 -10.01 -6.97
CA GLN A 280 3.65 -9.79 -7.87
C GLN A 280 2.54 -10.85 -7.71
N GLY A 281 2.60 -11.67 -6.67
CA GLY A 281 1.53 -12.61 -6.31
C GLY A 281 0.16 -11.94 -6.17
N VAL A 282 0.12 -10.66 -5.81
CA VAL A 282 -1.11 -9.86 -5.76
C VAL A 282 -1.86 -9.86 -7.09
N ALA A 283 -1.16 -9.79 -8.22
CA ALA A 283 -1.78 -9.81 -9.54
C ALA A 283 -2.19 -11.22 -9.97
N ARG A 284 -1.35 -12.23 -9.69
CA ARG A 284 -1.63 -13.62 -10.06
C ARG A 284 -2.85 -14.19 -9.32
N HIS A 285 -2.97 -13.89 -8.04
CA HIS A 285 -4.00 -14.44 -7.15
C HIS A 285 -5.09 -13.41 -6.81
N TRP A 286 -5.27 -12.42 -7.68
CA TRP A 286 -6.19 -11.32 -7.42
C TRP A 286 -7.62 -11.79 -7.15
N GLY A 287 -8.10 -12.82 -7.84
CA GLY A 287 -9.43 -13.40 -7.62
C GLY A 287 -9.63 -13.93 -6.20
N GLU A 288 -8.67 -14.70 -5.68
CA GLU A 288 -8.70 -15.24 -4.32
C GLU A 288 -8.72 -14.12 -3.26
N ILE A 289 -7.93 -13.05 -3.50
CA ILE A 289 -7.88 -11.89 -2.61
C ILE A 289 -9.23 -11.16 -2.60
N LEU A 290 -9.83 -10.94 -3.77
CA LEU A 290 -11.15 -10.30 -3.89
C LEU A 290 -12.23 -11.12 -3.18
N GLU A 291 -12.25 -12.43 -3.36
CA GLU A 291 -13.19 -13.32 -2.67
C GLU A 291 -13.06 -13.20 -1.15
N ALA A 292 -11.82 -13.19 -0.63
CA ALA A 292 -11.57 -13.11 0.81
C ALA A 292 -12.07 -11.82 1.46
N VAL A 293 -12.08 -10.70 0.74
CA VAL A 293 -12.52 -9.41 1.29
C VAL A 293 -13.98 -9.06 1.00
N THR A 294 -14.66 -9.86 0.15
CA THR A 294 -16.07 -9.62 -0.23
C THR A 294 -17.04 -10.67 0.32
N ALA A 295 -16.55 -11.74 0.94
CA ALA A 295 -17.31 -12.93 1.33
C ALA A 295 -18.28 -12.76 2.53
N ARG A 296 -18.58 -11.53 2.98
CA ARG A 296 -19.49 -11.30 4.12
C ARG A 296 -20.68 -10.43 3.77
#